data_8db635ab5ed02f6191cbffcdb15bf7b8
#
_entry.id   8db635ab5ed02f6191cbffcdb15bf7b8
#
_cell.length_a   1.000
_cell.length_b   1.000
_cell.length_c   1.000
_cell.angle_alpha   90.00
_cell.angle_beta   90.00
_cell.angle_gamma   90.00
#
_symmetry.space_group_name_H-M   'P 1'
#
loop_
_entity.id
_entity.type
_entity.pdbx_description
1 polymer ?
#
loop_
_entity_poly.entity_id
_entity_poly.type
_entity_poly.pdbx_seq_one_letter_code
_entity_poly.pdbx_strand_id
1 'polypeptide(L)' 'MTNVPVLDLHGVKHEDAMMVVEEWSVLWDYRVPAFTGKIITGNSTKMKTLAVGALKKHKFDHQIMGDGSILVSGII' A
#
# COMPACT_ATOMS: atom_id res chain seq x y z
N MET A 1 -0.82 -22.52 -0.22
CA MET A 1 -0.12 -21.43 -0.92
C MET A 1 -0.77 -20.10 -0.55
N THR A 2 0.04 -19.14 -0.22
CA THR A 2 -0.47 -17.85 0.26
C THR A 2 -0.41 -16.82 -0.87
N ASN A 3 -1.55 -16.20 -1.16
CA ASN A 3 -1.58 -15.12 -2.13
C ASN A 3 -1.33 -13.80 -1.43
N VAL A 4 -0.40 -13.02 -1.94
CA VAL A 4 -0.14 -11.68 -1.43
C VAL A 4 -1.15 -10.73 -2.06
N PRO A 5 -1.95 -10.01 -1.25
CA PRO A 5 -2.86 -9.00 -1.81
C PRO A 5 -2.07 -7.92 -2.55
N VAL A 6 -2.52 -7.56 -3.73
CA VAL A 6 -1.87 -6.56 -4.56
C VAL A 6 -2.86 -5.47 -4.91
N LEU A 7 -2.49 -4.23 -4.63
CA LEU A 7 -3.23 -3.05 -5.06
C LEU A 7 -2.44 -2.38 -6.18
N ASP A 8 -2.99 -2.34 -7.37
CA ASP A 8 -2.35 -1.70 -8.51
C ASP A 8 -2.94 -0.31 -8.70
N LEU A 9 -2.10 0.71 -8.51
CA LEU A 9 -2.51 2.11 -8.68
C LEU A 9 -2.31 2.61 -10.12
N HIS A 10 -1.98 1.72 -11.05
CA HIS A 10 -1.85 2.07 -12.46
C HIS A 10 -3.19 2.64 -12.96
N GLY A 11 -3.16 3.83 -13.54
CA GLY A 11 -4.38 4.46 -14.03
C GLY A 11 -5.21 5.18 -12.99
N VAL A 12 -4.84 5.09 -11.71
CA VAL A 12 -5.52 5.83 -10.64
C VAL A 12 -4.99 7.27 -10.63
N LYS A 13 -5.89 8.24 -10.58
CA LYS A 13 -5.49 9.65 -10.50
C LYS A 13 -4.86 9.94 -9.15
N HIS A 14 -3.87 10.85 -9.12
CA HIS A 14 -3.22 11.23 -7.87
C HIS A 14 -4.22 11.73 -6.83
N GLU A 15 -5.22 12.49 -7.26
CA GLU A 15 -6.24 13.02 -6.34
C GLU A 15 -7.08 11.93 -5.68
N ASP A 16 -7.15 10.75 -6.27
CA ASP A 16 -7.91 9.62 -5.74
C ASP A 16 -7.04 8.59 -5.03
N ALA A 17 -5.72 8.67 -5.20
CA ALA A 17 -4.81 7.61 -4.77
C ALA A 17 -4.85 7.36 -3.27
N MET A 18 -4.84 8.41 -2.46
CA MET A 18 -4.85 8.25 -1.01
C MET A 18 -6.13 7.56 -0.54
N MET A 19 -7.27 7.93 -1.09
CA MET A 19 -8.55 7.31 -0.76
C MET A 19 -8.56 5.84 -1.16
N VAL A 20 -8.04 5.52 -2.35
CA VAL A 20 -7.98 4.14 -2.83
C VAL A 20 -7.13 3.28 -1.91
N VAL A 21 -5.96 3.79 -1.49
CA VAL A 21 -5.10 3.06 -0.57
C VAL A 21 -5.77 2.91 0.79
N GLU A 22 -6.45 3.94 1.27
CA GLU A 22 -7.17 3.85 2.55
C GLU A 22 -8.27 2.80 2.51
N GLU A 23 -9.05 2.75 1.44
CA GLU A 23 -10.10 1.75 1.28
C GLU A 23 -9.51 0.35 1.25
N TRP A 24 -8.41 0.16 0.53
CA TRP A 24 -7.73 -1.12 0.47
C TRP A 24 -7.20 -1.52 1.85
N SER A 25 -6.64 -0.55 2.59
CA SER A 25 -6.09 -0.80 3.92
C SER A 25 -7.14 -1.26 4.92
N VAL A 26 -8.36 -0.74 4.79
CA VAL A 26 -9.46 -1.13 5.70
C VAL A 26 -9.84 -2.59 5.54
N LEU A 27 -9.62 -3.16 4.37
CA LEU A 27 -9.91 -4.58 4.12
C LEU A 27 -8.97 -5.50 4.91
N TRP A 28 -7.81 -5.00 5.33
CA TRP A 28 -6.80 -5.80 5.99
C TRP A 28 -6.56 -5.27 7.39
N ASP A 29 -6.72 -6.14 8.37
CA ASP A 29 -6.51 -5.74 9.76
C ASP A 29 -5.01 -5.63 10.02
N TYR A 30 -4.54 -4.41 10.33
CA TYR A 30 -3.13 -4.19 10.64
C TYR A 30 -2.66 -4.99 11.85
N ARG A 31 -3.59 -5.51 12.66
CA ARG A 31 -3.28 -6.34 13.82
C ARG A 31 -2.99 -7.79 13.46
N VAL A 32 -3.16 -8.17 12.19
CA VAL A 32 -2.80 -9.51 11.74
C VAL A 32 -1.29 -9.56 11.54
N PRO A 33 -0.55 -10.28 12.39
CA PRO A 33 0.92 -10.18 12.38
C PRO A 33 1.58 -10.72 11.12
N ALA A 34 0.94 -11.65 10.44
CA ALA A 34 1.50 -12.25 9.24
C ALA A 34 1.05 -11.56 7.95
N PHE A 35 0.32 -10.44 8.04
CA PHE A 35 -0.16 -9.77 6.85
C PHE A 35 1.00 -9.21 6.03
N THR A 36 0.98 -9.49 4.75
CA THR A 36 1.90 -8.90 3.78
C THR A 36 1.11 -8.56 2.54
N GLY A 37 1.26 -7.33 2.06
CA GLY A 37 0.60 -6.86 0.85
C GLY A 37 1.58 -6.12 -0.04
N LYS A 38 1.13 -5.73 -1.21
CA LYS A 38 1.95 -5.02 -2.18
C LYS A 38 1.13 -3.96 -2.87
N ILE A 39 1.70 -2.76 -3.02
CA ILE A 39 1.07 -1.68 -3.77
C ILE A 39 1.98 -1.34 -4.95
N ILE A 40 1.42 -1.37 -6.15
CA ILE A 40 2.16 -1.02 -7.36
C ILE A 40 1.92 0.46 -7.66
N THR A 41 2.97 1.25 -7.58
CA THR A 41 2.92 2.70 -7.78
C THR A 41 3.56 3.13 -9.09
N GLY A 42 4.32 2.24 -9.72
CA GLY A 42 5.17 2.60 -10.84
C GLY A 42 6.29 3.52 -10.40
N ASN A 43 6.82 4.32 -11.32
CA ASN A 43 7.95 5.20 -11.05
C ASN A 43 7.54 6.59 -10.54
N SER A 44 6.27 6.81 -10.24
CA SER A 44 5.78 8.10 -9.79
C SER A 44 6.15 8.34 -8.32
N THR A 45 7.02 9.31 -8.08
CA THR A 45 7.37 9.72 -6.73
C THR A 45 6.16 10.24 -5.98
N LYS A 46 5.31 11.01 -6.65
CA LYS A 46 4.10 11.54 -6.04
C LYS A 46 3.15 10.43 -5.61
N MET A 47 2.97 9.42 -6.46
CA MET A 47 2.12 8.28 -6.13
C MET A 47 2.67 7.51 -4.93
N LYS A 48 3.98 7.31 -4.87
CA LYS A 48 4.62 6.66 -3.72
C LYS A 48 4.39 7.44 -2.44
N THR A 49 4.55 8.76 -2.49
CA THR A 49 4.33 9.62 -1.32
C THR A 49 2.89 9.54 -0.82
N LEU A 50 1.93 9.56 -1.73
CA LEU A 50 0.52 9.48 -1.36
C LEU A 50 0.19 8.12 -0.73
N ALA A 51 0.70 7.04 -1.31
CA ALA A 51 0.48 5.70 -0.79
C ALA A 51 1.10 5.53 0.60
N VAL A 52 2.33 5.98 0.78
CA VAL A 52 3.01 5.89 2.08
C VAL A 52 2.27 6.70 3.14
N GLY A 53 1.78 7.89 2.79
CA GLY A 53 1.00 8.70 3.71
C GLY A 53 -0.25 7.99 4.21
N ALA A 54 -0.98 7.33 3.31
CA ALA A 54 -2.15 6.57 3.67
C ALA A 54 -1.81 5.36 4.54
N LEU A 55 -0.73 4.65 4.22
CA LEU A 55 -0.30 3.49 4.99
C LEU A 55 0.08 3.87 6.42
N LYS A 56 0.80 4.98 6.59
CA LYS A 56 1.16 5.47 7.92
C LYS A 56 -0.07 5.82 8.74
N LYS A 57 -1.05 6.44 8.11
CA LYS A 57 -2.31 6.81 8.77
C LYS A 57 -3.03 5.58 9.31
N HIS A 58 -2.94 4.46 8.61
CA HIS A 58 -3.60 3.21 8.99
C HIS A 58 -2.67 2.24 9.73
N LYS A 59 -1.51 2.72 10.18
CA LYS A 59 -0.58 1.97 11.04
C LYS A 59 0.03 0.74 10.37
N PHE A 60 0.15 0.76 9.05
CA PHE A 60 0.88 -0.28 8.35
C PHE A 60 2.35 0.09 8.24
N ASP A 61 3.20 -0.91 8.35
CA ASP A 61 4.61 -0.77 8.01
C ASP A 61 4.77 -0.88 6.49
N HIS A 62 5.84 -0.32 5.96
CA HIS A 62 6.04 -0.34 4.51
C HIS A 62 7.53 -0.33 4.19
N GLN A 63 7.83 -0.83 2.98
CA GLN A 63 9.18 -0.77 2.42
C GLN A 63 9.06 -0.44 0.94
N ILE A 64 9.70 0.66 0.52
CA ILE A 64 9.69 1.05 -0.89
C ILE A 64 10.69 0.18 -1.64
N MET A 65 10.18 -0.54 -2.64
CA MET A 65 11.00 -1.41 -3.47
C MET A 65 11.47 -0.65 -4.70
N GLY A 66 12.60 -1.08 -5.25
CA GLY A 66 13.17 -0.40 -6.42
C GLY A 66 12.46 -0.69 -7.74
N ASP A 67 11.45 -1.55 -7.73
CA ASP A 67 10.75 -1.99 -8.93
C ASP A 67 9.42 -1.27 -9.17
N GLY A 68 9.17 -0.16 -8.49
CA GLY A 68 7.92 0.57 -8.63
C GLY A 68 6.80 0.06 -7.74
N SER A 69 7.13 -0.65 -6.67
CA SER A 69 6.14 -1.16 -5.73
C SER A 69 6.51 -0.81 -4.30
N ILE A 70 5.54 -0.97 -3.40
CA ILE A 70 5.73 -0.81 -1.96
C ILE A 70 5.26 -2.10 -1.30
N LEU A 71 6.12 -2.69 -0.50
CA LEU A 71 5.77 -3.85 0.30
C LEU A 71 5.12 -3.36 1.58
N VAL A 72 3.96 -3.92 1.92
CA VAL A 72 3.15 -3.49 3.06
C VAL A 72 3.08 -4.63 4.07
N SER A 73 3.26 -4.31 5.34
CA SER A 73 3.21 -5.32 6.41
C SER A 73 2.31 -4.84 7.53
N GLY A 74 1.63 -5.79 8.17
CA GLY A 74 0.92 -5.49 9.41
C GLY A 74 1.91 -5.29 10.54
N ILE A 75 1.57 -4.38 11.46
CA ILE A 75 2.39 -4.08 12.63
C ILE A 75 1.69 -4.62 13.86
N ILE A 76 2.39 -5.44 14.60
CA ILE A 76 1.92 -5.87 15.92
C ILE A 76 3.04 -5.75 16.91
#